data_d12fae8398cca4e329bdff9e37fa47f4
#
_entry.id   d12fae8398cca4e329bdff9e37fa47f4
#
_cell.length_a   1.000
_cell.length_b   1.000
_cell.length_c   1.000
_cell.angle_alpha   90.00
_cell.angle_beta   90.00
_cell.angle_gamma   90.00
#
_symmetry.space_group_name_H-M   'P 1'
#
loop_
_entity.id
_entity.type
_entity.pdbx_description
1 polymer ?
#
loop_
_entity_poly.entity_id
_entity_poly.type
_entity_poly.pdbx_seq_one_letter_code
_entity_poly.pdbx_strand_id
1 'polypeptide(L)'
;DSICNASTHSWWKAFCDCKKLVDAEEDPERLILQTESHGIGQGLEEQIVSFIHTYPDISLIVIDTLQKVRKGDQNGSMYANDYRDIGALKELADKYGICILLVHHLRKQSSSDPYDQISGSTGIMGVADTTWLMHRQRMSKTATIRVIGRDMDEKMLHIREENCVWTLDEEETTEQQALKAIPDYLWKVADFIDSVGKWQGTATELLVAANISDVKPNQFTRKMAHYARDVFSRGTSFTSSFMKTEHPHAKER
;
A
#
# COMPACT_ATOMS: atom_id res chain seq x y z
N ASP A 1 11.02 39.54 -3.16
CA ASP A 1 11.86 39.29 -4.34
C ASP A 1 11.99 37.78 -4.51
N SER A 2 11.18 37.25 -5.41
CA SER A 2 11.06 35.81 -5.66
C SER A 2 12.30 35.31 -6.39
N ILE A 3 13.12 34.52 -5.71
CA ILE A 3 14.13 33.69 -6.37
C ILE A 3 13.37 32.50 -6.93
N CYS A 4 12.84 32.64 -8.13
CA CYS A 4 12.22 31.56 -8.87
C CYS A 4 13.32 30.72 -9.51
N ASN A 5 13.74 29.67 -8.82
CA ASN A 5 14.68 28.68 -9.32
C ASN A 5 13.99 27.87 -10.45
N ALA A 6 14.71 27.32 -11.42
CA ALA A 6 14.14 26.58 -12.55
C ALA A 6 13.25 25.39 -12.11
N SER A 7 13.57 24.77 -10.99
CA SER A 7 12.75 23.71 -10.36
C SER A 7 11.42 24.24 -9.82
N THR A 8 11.43 25.40 -9.16
CA THR A 8 10.21 26.06 -8.64
C THR A 8 9.29 26.45 -9.79
N HIS A 9 9.86 26.93 -10.90
CA HIS A 9 9.07 27.29 -12.07
C HIS A 9 8.34 26.09 -12.68
N SER A 10 8.98 24.94 -12.73
CA SER A 10 8.37 23.70 -13.22
C SER A 10 7.20 23.25 -12.32
N TRP A 11 7.38 23.23 -10.99
CA TRP A 11 6.33 22.88 -10.03
C TRP A 11 5.18 23.88 -10.06
N TRP A 12 5.49 25.17 -10.09
CA TRP A 12 4.48 26.22 -10.17
C TRP A 12 3.68 26.15 -11.45
N LYS A 13 4.35 25.87 -12.58
CA LYS A 13 3.66 25.67 -13.86
C LYS A 13 2.74 24.48 -13.81
N ALA A 14 3.21 23.33 -13.33
CA ALA A 14 2.39 22.11 -13.18
C ALA A 14 1.19 22.37 -12.27
N PHE A 15 1.41 23.09 -11.16
CA PHE A 15 0.35 23.49 -10.25
C PHE A 15 -0.69 24.41 -10.92
N CYS A 16 -0.25 25.45 -11.67
CA CYS A 16 -1.14 26.34 -12.42
C CYS A 16 -1.91 25.60 -13.52
N ASP A 17 -1.27 24.62 -14.15
CA ASP A 17 -1.93 23.79 -15.17
C ASP A 17 -2.99 22.87 -14.53
N CYS A 18 -2.71 22.24 -13.37
CA CYS A 18 -3.69 21.50 -12.60
C CYS A 18 -4.86 22.38 -12.13
N LYS A 19 -4.58 23.59 -11.67
CA LYS A 19 -5.58 24.57 -11.24
C LYS A 19 -6.57 24.92 -12.35
N LYS A 20 -6.07 25.13 -13.60
CA LYS A 20 -6.92 25.37 -14.78
C LYS A 20 -7.82 24.17 -15.09
N LEU A 21 -7.36 22.94 -14.83
CA LEU A 21 -8.10 21.73 -15.11
C LEU A 21 -9.25 21.47 -14.13
N VAL A 22 -9.19 22.05 -12.93
CA VAL A 22 -10.24 21.95 -11.90
C VAL A 22 -11.06 23.24 -11.77
N ASP A 23 -10.96 24.15 -12.76
CA ASP A 23 -11.64 25.45 -12.79
C ASP A 23 -11.48 26.28 -11.50
N ALA A 24 -10.32 26.18 -10.84
CA ALA A 24 -10.03 26.97 -9.67
C ALA A 24 -9.64 28.39 -10.07
N GLU A 25 -10.49 29.36 -9.80
CA GLU A 25 -10.30 30.76 -10.24
C GLU A 25 -9.23 31.50 -9.44
N GLU A 26 -9.03 31.13 -8.15
CA GLU A 26 -8.15 31.85 -7.24
C GLU A 26 -6.82 31.13 -7.01
N ASP A 27 -5.76 31.87 -6.80
CA ASP A 27 -4.46 31.33 -6.37
C ASP A 27 -4.58 30.84 -4.93
N PRO A 28 -3.99 29.67 -4.59
CA PRO A 28 -4.06 29.16 -3.24
C PRO A 28 -3.17 30.00 -2.33
N GLU A 29 -3.74 30.99 -1.69
CA GLU A 29 -3.05 31.83 -0.70
C GLU A 29 -2.38 31.03 0.42
N ARG A 30 -2.87 29.78 0.63
CA ARG A 30 -2.41 28.87 1.70
C ARG A 30 -1.35 27.87 1.23
N LEU A 31 -0.89 27.92 -0.03
CA LEU A 31 0.19 27.05 -0.53
C LEU A 31 1.51 27.82 -0.54
N ILE A 32 2.45 27.35 0.28
CA ILE A 32 3.80 27.90 0.36
C ILE A 32 4.76 26.90 -0.25
N LEU A 33 5.52 27.32 -1.26
CA LEU A 33 6.53 26.50 -1.93
C LEU A 33 7.92 26.94 -1.52
N GLN A 34 8.69 26.00 -0.97
CA GLN A 34 10.07 26.19 -0.58
C GLN A 34 10.97 25.25 -1.37
N THR A 35 11.99 25.78 -2.05
CA THR A 35 12.90 24.97 -2.89
C THR A 35 14.24 24.66 -2.24
N GLU A 36 14.55 25.36 -1.15
CA GLU A 36 15.77 25.18 -0.39
C GLU A 36 15.41 24.77 1.04
N SER A 37 16.02 23.69 1.51
CA SER A 37 15.83 23.21 2.88
C SER A 37 17.16 22.76 3.46
N HIS A 38 17.24 22.83 4.78
CA HIS A 38 18.33 22.20 5.53
C HIS A 38 18.14 20.68 5.59
N GLY A 39 19.18 19.96 5.98
CA GLY A 39 19.06 18.52 6.26
C GLY A 39 18.48 18.25 7.64
N ILE A 40 17.90 17.06 7.82
CA ILE A 40 17.45 16.55 9.12
C ILE A 40 18.63 16.56 10.11
N GLY A 41 18.42 17.14 11.30
CA GLY A 41 19.47 17.39 12.31
C GLY A 41 20.56 18.36 11.85
N GLN A 42 20.31 19.19 10.84
CA GLN A 42 21.18 20.25 10.34
C GLN A 42 20.41 21.57 10.12
N GLY A 43 19.30 21.76 10.81
CA GLY A 43 18.49 22.96 10.78
C GLY A 43 17.12 22.82 10.10
N LEU A 44 16.75 21.65 9.58
CA LEU A 44 15.42 21.42 8.99
C LEU A 44 14.32 21.57 10.05
N GLU A 45 14.55 21.03 11.24
CA GLU A 45 13.63 21.09 12.36
C GLU A 45 13.35 22.53 12.77
N GLU A 46 14.40 23.35 12.89
CA GLU A 46 14.29 24.78 13.20
C GLU A 46 13.61 25.56 12.08
N GLN A 47 13.88 25.19 10.83
CA GLN A 47 13.22 25.78 9.67
C GLN A 47 11.72 25.49 9.70
N ILE A 48 11.31 24.24 9.95
CA ILE A 48 9.90 23.84 10.10
C ILE A 48 9.24 24.62 11.24
N VAL A 49 9.87 24.69 12.40
CA VAL A 49 9.36 25.45 13.56
C VAL A 49 9.18 26.94 13.22
N SER A 50 10.14 27.54 12.51
CA SER A 50 10.03 28.94 12.06
C SER A 50 8.83 29.13 11.12
N PHE A 51 8.58 28.19 10.20
CA PHE A 51 7.41 28.22 9.32
C PHE A 51 6.10 28.13 10.10
N ILE A 52 6.00 27.23 11.07
CA ILE A 52 4.80 27.09 11.91
C ILE A 52 4.52 28.37 12.70
N HIS A 53 5.56 29.02 13.21
CA HIS A 53 5.40 30.31 13.93
C HIS A 53 4.97 31.45 13.00
N THR A 54 5.45 31.43 11.74
CA THR A 54 5.09 32.47 10.75
C THR A 54 3.68 32.25 10.19
N TYR A 55 3.28 31.00 10.05
CA TYR A 55 1.99 30.57 9.49
C TYR A 55 1.28 29.63 10.46
N PRO A 56 0.62 30.15 11.52
CA PRO A 56 0.02 29.32 12.57
C PRO A 56 -1.09 28.37 12.09
N ASP A 57 -1.68 28.65 10.93
CA ASP A 57 -2.75 27.84 10.32
C ASP A 57 -2.22 26.67 9.48
N ILE A 58 -0.89 26.45 9.45
CA ILE A 58 -0.30 25.35 8.70
C ILE A 58 -0.72 24.03 9.32
N SER A 59 -1.22 23.11 8.52
CA SER A 59 -1.67 21.78 8.95
C SER A 59 -0.97 20.63 8.23
N LEU A 60 -0.35 20.92 7.08
CA LEU A 60 0.35 19.92 6.27
C LEU A 60 1.69 20.49 5.78
N ILE A 61 2.75 19.71 5.97
CA ILE A 61 4.07 19.96 5.39
C ILE A 61 4.41 18.75 4.51
N VAL A 62 4.76 19.00 3.25
CA VAL A 62 5.18 17.97 2.29
C VAL A 62 6.68 18.10 2.04
N ILE A 63 7.42 17.00 2.24
CA ILE A 63 8.85 16.91 1.94
C ILE A 63 9.06 15.99 0.74
N ASP A 64 9.36 16.55 -0.43
CA ASP A 64 9.63 15.82 -1.67
C ASP A 64 11.08 16.08 -2.13
N THR A 65 12.00 15.17 -1.86
CA THR A 65 11.84 13.84 -1.28
C THR A 65 12.67 13.71 0.00
N LEU A 66 12.32 12.72 0.82
CA LEU A 66 13.08 12.39 2.03
C LEU A 66 14.60 12.25 1.76
N GLN A 67 14.98 11.69 0.61
CA GLN A 67 16.39 11.52 0.23
C GLN A 67 17.15 12.86 0.11
N LYS A 68 16.47 13.96 -0.19
CA LYS A 68 17.08 15.28 -0.33
C LYS A 68 17.43 15.94 1.00
N VAL A 69 16.67 15.61 2.04
CA VAL A 69 16.85 16.16 3.38
C VAL A 69 17.64 15.26 4.32
N ARG A 70 18.01 14.03 3.87
CA ARG A 70 18.84 13.11 4.64
C ARG A 70 20.30 13.51 4.65
N LYS A 71 20.96 13.25 5.77
CA LYS A 71 22.42 13.27 5.85
C LYS A 71 23.02 12.11 5.03
N GLY A 72 23.96 12.42 4.15
CA GLY A 72 24.93 11.43 3.69
C GLY A 72 25.84 11.03 4.84
N ASP A 73 26.29 9.76 4.82
CA ASP A 73 27.32 9.23 5.70
C ASP A 73 27.03 9.32 7.21
N GLN A 74 26.26 8.38 7.69
CA GLN A 74 26.02 8.23 9.12
C GLN A 74 26.63 6.91 9.62
N ASN A 75 27.47 7.00 10.64
CA ASN A 75 27.95 5.84 11.39
C ASN A 75 26.75 5.17 12.08
N GLY A 76 26.45 3.92 11.71
CA GLY A 76 25.35 3.15 12.28
C GLY A 76 24.62 2.28 11.26
N SER A 77 23.70 1.45 11.73
CA SER A 77 22.85 0.69 10.83
C SER A 77 21.86 1.60 10.10
N MET A 78 21.54 1.26 8.88
CA MET A 78 20.51 1.99 8.09
C MET A 78 19.20 2.11 8.87
N TYR A 79 18.81 1.04 9.57
CA TYR A 79 17.64 1.02 10.43
C TYR A 79 17.67 2.10 11.52
N ALA A 80 18.77 2.20 12.28
CA ALA A 80 18.88 3.16 13.36
C ALA A 80 18.88 4.61 12.85
N ASN A 81 19.50 4.85 11.69
CA ASN A 81 19.50 6.15 11.06
C ASN A 81 18.10 6.53 10.55
N ASP A 82 17.40 5.61 9.89
CA ASP A 82 16.05 5.80 9.40
C ASP A 82 15.09 6.10 10.56
N TYR A 83 15.16 5.29 11.62
CA TYR A 83 14.33 5.46 12.81
C TYR A 83 14.52 6.81 13.48
N ARG A 84 15.77 7.26 13.63
CA ARG A 84 16.10 8.54 14.24
C ARG A 84 15.63 9.72 13.38
N ASP A 85 15.93 9.69 12.07
CA ASP A 85 15.63 10.79 11.16
C ASP A 85 14.11 11.01 11.03
N ILE A 86 13.35 9.92 10.87
CA ILE A 86 11.89 10.01 10.82
C ILE A 86 11.30 10.34 12.21
N GLY A 87 11.92 9.82 13.29
CA GLY A 87 11.53 10.09 14.66
C GLY A 87 11.54 11.59 14.99
N ALA A 88 12.58 12.30 14.58
CA ALA A 88 12.67 13.75 14.78
C ALA A 88 11.52 14.52 14.10
N LEU A 89 11.15 14.12 12.87
CA LEU A 89 10.03 14.73 12.16
C LEU A 89 8.68 14.35 12.78
N LYS A 90 8.54 13.11 13.27
CA LYS A 90 7.36 12.64 14.00
C LYS A 90 7.14 13.43 15.28
N GLU A 91 8.20 13.65 16.08
CA GLU A 91 8.12 14.46 17.30
C GLU A 91 7.65 15.88 17.02
N LEU A 92 8.10 16.50 15.90
CA LEU A 92 7.60 17.80 15.48
C LEU A 92 6.12 17.76 15.09
N ALA A 93 5.73 16.77 14.30
CA ALA A 93 4.34 16.60 13.90
C ALA A 93 3.41 16.49 15.12
N ASP A 94 3.77 15.65 16.09
CA ASP A 94 3.01 15.45 17.33
C ASP A 94 2.98 16.71 18.19
N LYS A 95 4.13 17.39 18.35
CA LYS A 95 4.25 18.58 19.17
C LYS A 95 3.39 19.74 18.67
N TYR A 96 3.32 19.91 17.36
CA TYR A 96 2.62 21.04 16.75
C TYR A 96 1.25 20.69 16.18
N GLY A 97 0.83 19.43 16.26
CA GLY A 97 -0.47 18.96 15.75
C GLY A 97 -0.61 19.10 14.23
N ILE A 98 0.47 18.88 13.49
CA ILE A 98 0.52 18.98 12.02
C ILE A 98 0.76 17.60 11.38
N CYS A 99 0.41 17.49 10.11
CA CYS A 99 0.78 16.34 9.29
C CYS A 99 2.08 16.63 8.55
N ILE A 100 3.05 15.70 8.60
CA ILE A 100 4.26 15.74 7.75
C ILE A 100 4.20 14.58 6.79
N LEU A 101 4.02 14.88 5.50
CA LEU A 101 4.00 13.90 4.41
C LEU A 101 5.40 13.78 3.80
N LEU A 102 6.01 12.61 3.91
CA LEU A 102 7.32 12.30 3.35
C LEU A 102 7.18 11.52 2.04
N VAL A 103 7.65 12.10 0.95
CA VAL A 103 7.72 11.39 -0.34
C VAL A 103 9.03 10.61 -0.41
N HIS A 104 8.94 9.32 -0.73
CA HIS A 104 10.10 8.44 -0.82
C HIS A 104 9.99 7.50 -2.03
N HIS A 105 11.12 7.16 -2.64
CA HIS A 105 11.15 6.28 -3.80
C HIS A 105 11.25 4.80 -3.39
N LEU A 106 10.59 3.94 -4.16
CA LEU A 106 10.70 2.50 -4.02
C LEU A 106 11.99 1.97 -4.65
N ARG A 107 12.52 0.87 -4.09
CA ARG A 107 13.59 0.09 -4.74
C ARG A 107 13.05 -0.55 -6.01
N LYS A 108 13.93 -0.67 -7.01
CA LYS A 108 13.59 -1.35 -8.27
C LYS A 108 13.48 -2.88 -8.11
N GLN A 109 13.92 -3.42 -7.01
CA GLN A 109 13.93 -4.85 -6.74
C GLN A 109 12.53 -5.31 -6.34
N SER A 110 12.01 -6.34 -7.00
CA SER A 110 10.73 -6.93 -6.63
C SER A 110 10.87 -7.74 -5.34
N SER A 111 9.87 -7.65 -4.46
CA SER A 111 9.74 -8.47 -3.26
C SER A 111 8.39 -9.15 -3.23
N SER A 112 8.27 -10.24 -2.47
CA SER A 112 6.98 -10.91 -2.20
C SER A 112 6.05 -10.03 -1.37
N ASP A 113 6.61 -9.21 -0.48
CA ASP A 113 5.91 -8.16 0.24
C ASP A 113 6.17 -6.80 -0.45
N PRO A 114 5.14 -6.10 -0.95
CA PRO A 114 5.31 -4.79 -1.56
C PRO A 114 5.98 -3.75 -0.65
N TYR A 115 5.78 -3.84 0.66
CA TYR A 115 6.37 -2.91 1.63
C TYR A 115 7.88 -3.07 1.80
N ASP A 116 8.44 -4.24 1.51
CA ASP A 116 9.89 -4.44 1.45
C ASP A 116 10.59 -3.61 0.36
N GLN A 117 9.82 -3.08 -0.59
CA GLN A 117 10.34 -2.20 -1.65
C GLN A 117 10.60 -0.78 -1.17
N ILE A 118 10.12 -0.41 0.01
CA ILE A 118 10.42 0.90 0.58
C ILE A 118 11.94 0.98 0.78
N SER A 119 12.55 1.93 0.08
CA SER A 119 14.01 2.10 0.11
C SER A 119 14.45 2.57 1.48
N GLY A 120 15.30 1.80 2.13
CA GLY A 120 15.71 2.05 3.50
C GLY A 120 15.58 0.77 4.31
N SER A 121 15.04 0.88 5.45
CA SER A 121 14.80 -0.22 6.36
C SER A 121 13.35 -0.20 6.83
N THR A 122 12.93 -1.25 7.49
CA THR A 122 11.68 -1.28 8.26
C THR A 122 11.59 -0.16 9.30
N GLY A 123 12.69 0.58 9.55
CA GLY A 123 12.74 1.72 10.43
C GLY A 123 11.84 2.88 10.01
N ILE A 124 11.69 3.13 8.70
CA ILE A 124 10.79 4.17 8.19
C ILE A 124 9.34 3.85 8.56
N MET A 125 8.89 2.64 8.23
CA MET A 125 7.53 2.19 8.53
C MET A 125 7.26 2.07 10.04
N GLY A 126 8.29 1.75 10.82
CA GLY A 126 8.16 1.61 12.28
C GLY A 126 7.85 2.92 13.00
N VAL A 127 8.16 4.07 12.41
CA VAL A 127 7.92 5.40 12.97
C VAL A 127 6.69 6.09 12.37
N ALA A 128 6.44 5.89 11.07
CA ALA A 128 5.30 6.51 10.40
C ALA A 128 3.95 6.02 10.97
N ASP A 129 2.99 6.92 11.14
CA ASP A 129 1.63 6.53 11.55
C ASP A 129 0.88 5.86 10.41
N THR A 130 1.11 6.31 9.19
CA THR A 130 0.48 5.76 7.99
C THR A 130 1.49 5.72 6.85
N THR A 131 1.45 4.65 6.08
CA THR A 131 2.29 4.45 4.88
C THR A 131 1.40 4.25 3.67
N TRP A 132 1.66 5.02 2.62
CA TRP A 132 0.97 4.95 1.34
C TRP A 132 1.95 4.44 0.28
N LEU A 133 1.72 3.25 -0.23
CA LEU A 133 2.55 2.60 -1.24
C LEU A 133 1.89 2.72 -2.61
N MET A 134 2.31 3.70 -3.40
CA MET A 134 1.78 3.92 -4.74
C MET A 134 2.53 3.09 -5.78
N HIS A 135 1.81 2.30 -6.55
CA HIS A 135 2.34 1.53 -7.66
C HIS A 135 1.63 1.90 -8.96
N ARG A 136 2.40 2.37 -9.94
CA ARG A 136 1.92 2.70 -11.29
C ARG A 136 2.74 1.94 -12.33
N GLN A 137 2.09 1.23 -13.21
CA GLN A 137 2.77 0.67 -14.37
C GLN A 137 3.15 1.78 -15.35
N ARG A 138 4.29 1.61 -15.99
CA ARG A 138 4.77 2.58 -16.98
C ARG A 138 3.72 2.76 -18.10
N MET A 139 3.44 4.00 -18.49
CA MET A 139 2.44 4.37 -19.50
C MET A 139 0.96 4.10 -19.10
N SER A 140 0.69 3.57 -17.92
CA SER A 140 -0.68 3.39 -17.45
C SER A 140 -1.29 4.70 -16.96
N LYS A 141 -2.58 4.88 -17.20
CA LYS A 141 -3.41 5.93 -16.59
C LYS A 141 -4.04 5.50 -15.27
N THR A 142 -3.79 4.27 -14.85
CA THR A 142 -4.28 3.74 -13.57
C THR A 142 -3.11 3.43 -12.64
N ALA A 143 -3.34 3.56 -11.36
CA ALA A 143 -2.41 3.18 -10.32
C ALA A 143 -3.16 2.58 -9.13
N THR A 144 -2.43 1.89 -8.26
CA THR A 144 -2.93 1.42 -6.97
C THR A 144 -2.18 2.09 -5.84
N ILE A 145 -2.87 2.42 -4.75
CA ILE A 145 -2.26 2.85 -3.51
C ILE A 145 -2.66 1.86 -2.42
N ARG A 146 -1.68 1.17 -1.85
CA ARG A 146 -1.88 0.42 -0.62
C ARG A 146 -1.67 1.35 0.56
N VAL A 147 -2.61 1.35 1.48
CA VAL A 147 -2.57 2.20 2.68
C VAL A 147 -2.55 1.30 3.89
N ILE A 148 -1.57 1.48 4.76
CA ILE A 148 -1.48 0.82 6.06
C ILE A 148 -1.19 1.86 7.13
N GLY A 149 -1.82 1.75 8.28
CA GLY A 149 -1.64 2.67 9.40
C GLY A 149 -1.78 1.97 10.73
N ARG A 150 -1.40 2.67 11.82
CA ARG A 150 -1.49 2.13 13.18
C ARG A 150 -2.92 1.95 13.65
N ASP A 151 -3.79 2.88 13.25
CA ASP A 151 -5.17 2.98 13.75
C ASP A 151 -6.18 2.72 12.62
N MET A 152 -5.77 2.01 11.57
CA MET A 152 -6.64 1.69 10.44
C MET A 152 -6.28 0.35 9.81
N ASP A 153 -7.29 -0.34 9.30
CA ASP A 153 -7.10 -1.55 8.51
C ASP A 153 -6.43 -1.24 7.17
N GLU A 154 -5.67 -2.21 6.67
CA GLU A 154 -5.06 -2.10 5.34
C GLU A 154 -6.14 -1.94 4.27
N LYS A 155 -5.92 -0.98 3.37
CA LYS A 155 -6.80 -0.68 2.24
C LYS A 155 -6.03 -0.63 0.94
N MET A 156 -6.70 -0.95 -0.16
CA MET A 156 -6.20 -0.71 -1.51
C MET A 156 -7.11 0.27 -2.23
N LEU A 157 -6.53 1.36 -2.71
CA LEU A 157 -7.21 2.36 -3.50
C LEU A 157 -6.82 2.18 -4.97
N HIS A 158 -7.78 2.02 -5.84
CA HIS A 158 -7.59 2.05 -7.29
C HIS A 158 -7.86 3.47 -7.76
N ILE A 159 -6.87 4.08 -8.39
CA ILE A 159 -6.94 5.47 -8.84
C ILE A 159 -6.66 5.57 -10.32
N ARG A 160 -7.27 6.57 -10.98
CA ARG A 160 -7.13 6.86 -12.39
C ARG A 160 -6.66 8.29 -12.60
N GLU A 161 -5.75 8.47 -13.52
CA GLU A 161 -5.26 9.78 -13.95
C GLU A 161 -6.05 10.27 -15.16
N GLU A 162 -6.71 11.41 -15.01
CA GLU A 162 -7.38 12.14 -16.08
C GLU A 162 -6.93 13.60 -16.02
N ASN A 163 -6.36 14.10 -17.12
CA ASN A 163 -5.88 15.47 -17.22
C ASN A 163 -4.96 15.91 -16.08
N CYS A 164 -3.98 15.08 -15.69
CA CYS A 164 -3.05 15.29 -14.58
C CYS A 164 -3.70 15.31 -13.20
N VAL A 165 -4.96 14.95 -13.06
CA VAL A 165 -5.66 14.80 -11.79
C VAL A 165 -5.89 13.31 -11.53
N TRP A 166 -5.59 12.85 -10.32
CA TRP A 166 -5.86 11.51 -9.89
C TRP A 166 -7.22 11.46 -9.17
N THR A 167 -8.09 10.60 -9.63
CA THR A 167 -9.41 10.36 -9.03
C THR A 167 -9.49 8.94 -8.48
N LEU A 168 -10.25 8.76 -7.42
CA LEU A 168 -10.52 7.46 -6.83
C LEU A 168 -11.56 6.73 -7.67
N ASP A 169 -11.21 5.55 -8.18
CA ASP A 169 -12.14 4.66 -8.90
C ASP A 169 -12.82 3.67 -7.92
N GLU A 170 -12.03 3.01 -7.09
CA GLU A 170 -12.51 1.96 -6.18
C GLU A 170 -11.64 1.91 -4.92
N GLU A 171 -12.28 1.66 -3.77
CA GLU A 171 -11.61 1.34 -2.50
C GLU A 171 -11.89 -0.13 -2.16
N GLU A 172 -10.85 -0.92 -1.93
CA GLU A 172 -10.95 -2.31 -1.52
C GLU A 172 -10.46 -2.48 -0.08
N THR A 173 -11.30 -3.11 0.74
CA THR A 173 -10.91 -3.53 2.08
C THR A 173 -10.09 -4.81 2.05
N THR A 174 -9.39 -5.13 3.14
CA THR A 174 -8.65 -6.39 3.31
C THR A 174 -9.55 -7.61 3.09
N GLU A 175 -10.80 -7.55 3.54
CA GLU A 175 -11.77 -8.63 3.34
C GLU A 175 -12.11 -8.81 1.86
N GLN A 176 -12.34 -7.72 1.13
CA GLN A 176 -12.63 -7.76 -0.30
C GLN A 176 -11.43 -8.29 -1.09
N GLN A 177 -10.21 -7.88 -0.71
CA GLN A 177 -8.97 -8.40 -1.32
C GLN A 177 -8.83 -9.90 -1.06
N ALA A 178 -9.07 -10.36 0.18
CA ALA A 178 -9.03 -11.77 0.53
C ALA A 178 -10.05 -12.59 -0.29
N LEU A 179 -11.27 -12.08 -0.48
CA LEU A 179 -12.29 -12.72 -1.32
C LEU A 179 -11.89 -12.76 -2.80
N LYS A 180 -11.34 -11.68 -3.35
CA LYS A 180 -10.84 -11.62 -4.74
C LYS A 180 -9.62 -12.53 -4.97
N ALA A 181 -8.83 -12.83 -3.93
CA ALA A 181 -7.70 -13.75 -4.01
C ALA A 181 -8.11 -15.23 -4.08
N ILE A 182 -9.37 -15.55 -3.80
CA ILE A 182 -9.91 -16.91 -3.89
C ILE A 182 -10.07 -17.27 -5.37
N PRO A 183 -9.43 -18.36 -5.85
CA PRO A 183 -9.56 -18.78 -7.23
C PRO A 183 -11.01 -19.09 -7.62
N ASP A 184 -11.45 -18.64 -8.80
CA ASP A 184 -12.83 -18.82 -9.30
C ASP A 184 -13.33 -20.26 -9.28
N TYR A 185 -12.43 -21.21 -9.54
CA TYR A 185 -12.81 -22.63 -9.52
C TYR A 185 -13.24 -23.11 -8.13
N LEU A 186 -12.81 -22.48 -7.05
CA LEU A 186 -13.28 -22.83 -5.69
C LEU A 186 -14.71 -22.37 -5.47
N TRP A 187 -15.11 -21.24 -6.02
CA TRP A 187 -16.50 -20.80 -6.01
C TRP A 187 -17.40 -21.75 -6.80
N LYS A 188 -16.96 -22.21 -7.99
CA LYS A 188 -17.68 -23.21 -8.79
C LYS A 188 -17.85 -24.53 -8.02
N VAL A 189 -16.84 -24.94 -7.25
CA VAL A 189 -16.96 -26.13 -6.39
C VAL A 189 -17.94 -25.89 -5.25
N ALA A 190 -17.96 -24.71 -4.64
CA ALA A 190 -18.93 -24.38 -3.61
C ALA A 190 -20.37 -24.43 -4.15
N ASP A 191 -20.62 -23.78 -5.28
CA ASP A 191 -21.91 -23.76 -5.95
C ASP A 191 -22.38 -25.20 -6.30
N PHE A 192 -21.46 -26.05 -6.78
CA PHE A 192 -21.75 -27.43 -7.03
C PHE A 192 -22.15 -28.21 -5.76
N ILE A 193 -21.39 -28.05 -4.66
CA ILE A 193 -21.67 -28.69 -3.38
C ILE A 193 -23.02 -28.24 -2.83
N ASP A 194 -23.31 -26.93 -2.92
CA ASP A 194 -24.58 -26.36 -2.50
C ASP A 194 -25.77 -26.93 -3.31
N SER A 195 -25.58 -27.16 -4.61
CA SER A 195 -26.62 -27.74 -5.49
C SER A 195 -26.95 -29.20 -5.17
N VAL A 196 -25.97 -29.98 -4.72
CA VAL A 196 -26.15 -31.42 -4.40
C VAL A 196 -26.40 -31.65 -2.90
N GLY A 197 -26.21 -30.64 -2.07
CA GLY A 197 -26.42 -30.64 -0.62
C GLY A 197 -25.35 -31.42 0.16
N LYS A 198 -24.79 -32.52 -0.38
CA LYS A 198 -23.74 -33.30 0.26
C LYS A 198 -22.90 -34.01 -0.80
N TRP A 199 -21.57 -33.94 -0.63
CA TRP A 199 -20.62 -34.59 -1.51
C TRP A 199 -19.67 -35.51 -0.71
N GLN A 200 -19.29 -36.66 -1.29
CA GLN A 200 -18.25 -37.55 -0.78
C GLN A 200 -17.50 -38.17 -1.95
N GLY A 201 -16.17 -38.01 -1.98
CA GLY A 201 -15.33 -38.55 -3.04
C GLY A 201 -13.91 -37.96 -2.97
N THR A 202 -13.09 -38.28 -3.96
CA THR A 202 -11.73 -37.79 -4.12
C THR A 202 -11.71 -36.38 -4.73
N ALA A 203 -10.58 -35.68 -4.60
CA ALA A 203 -10.38 -34.38 -5.23
C ALA A 203 -10.54 -34.43 -6.76
N THR A 204 -10.10 -35.53 -7.39
CA THR A 204 -10.25 -35.76 -8.84
C THR A 204 -11.71 -35.86 -9.23
N GLU A 205 -12.48 -36.68 -8.51
CA GLU A 205 -13.92 -36.88 -8.75
C GLU A 205 -14.70 -35.59 -8.55
N LEU A 206 -14.35 -34.78 -7.53
CA LEU A 206 -15.01 -33.50 -7.27
C LEU A 206 -14.76 -32.51 -8.40
N LEU A 207 -13.51 -32.39 -8.89
CA LEU A 207 -13.19 -31.53 -10.01
C LEU A 207 -13.96 -31.94 -11.28
N VAL A 208 -14.07 -33.22 -11.56
CA VAL A 208 -14.84 -33.74 -12.70
C VAL A 208 -16.32 -33.40 -12.51
N ALA A 209 -16.89 -33.67 -11.34
CA ALA A 209 -18.31 -33.42 -11.06
C ALA A 209 -18.68 -31.94 -11.12
N ALA A 210 -17.77 -31.06 -10.70
CA ALA A 210 -17.92 -29.60 -10.81
C ALA A 210 -17.54 -29.07 -12.20
N ASN A 211 -17.24 -29.92 -13.18
CA ASN A 211 -16.84 -29.56 -14.56
C ASN A 211 -15.61 -28.64 -14.62
N ILE A 212 -14.57 -28.94 -13.83
CA ILE A 212 -13.31 -28.21 -13.77
C ILE A 212 -12.19 -29.10 -14.30
N SER A 213 -11.61 -28.72 -15.45
CA SER A 213 -10.59 -29.51 -16.17
C SER A 213 -9.18 -28.95 -16.12
N ASP A 214 -9.04 -27.67 -15.82
CA ASP A 214 -7.80 -26.89 -15.91
C ASP A 214 -6.99 -26.83 -14.59
N VAL A 215 -7.45 -27.53 -13.55
CA VAL A 215 -6.86 -27.55 -12.23
C VAL A 215 -6.37 -28.94 -11.83
N LYS A 216 -5.12 -29.08 -11.41
CA LYS A 216 -4.57 -30.34 -10.92
C LYS A 216 -5.11 -30.67 -9.52
N PRO A 217 -5.46 -31.94 -9.21
CA PRO A 217 -6.04 -32.34 -7.92
C PRO A 217 -5.20 -31.93 -6.70
N ASN A 218 -3.87 -32.05 -6.79
CA ASN A 218 -2.96 -31.63 -5.70
C ASN A 218 -2.97 -30.10 -5.47
N GLN A 219 -3.05 -29.31 -6.54
CA GLN A 219 -3.18 -27.86 -6.45
C GLN A 219 -4.53 -27.46 -5.86
N PHE A 220 -5.60 -28.13 -6.32
CA PHE A 220 -6.94 -27.96 -5.78
C PHE A 220 -6.98 -28.24 -4.27
N THR A 221 -6.48 -29.41 -3.82
CA THR A 221 -6.50 -29.78 -2.39
C THR A 221 -5.76 -28.76 -1.53
N ARG A 222 -4.59 -28.28 -1.99
CA ARG A 222 -3.83 -27.27 -1.26
C ARG A 222 -4.58 -25.94 -1.16
N LYS A 223 -5.18 -25.47 -2.25
CA LYS A 223 -5.95 -24.22 -2.27
C LYS A 223 -7.26 -24.36 -1.50
N MET A 224 -7.94 -25.47 -1.62
CA MET A 224 -9.13 -25.77 -0.84
C MET A 224 -8.85 -25.77 0.66
N ALA A 225 -7.77 -26.40 1.12
CA ALA A 225 -7.38 -26.39 2.53
C ALA A 225 -7.10 -24.96 3.05
N HIS A 226 -6.60 -24.08 2.20
CA HIS A 226 -6.32 -22.69 2.55
C HIS A 226 -7.59 -21.82 2.63
N TYR A 227 -8.50 -21.96 1.66
CA TYR A 227 -9.66 -21.09 1.51
C TYR A 227 -10.99 -21.69 1.96
N ALA A 228 -11.01 -22.92 2.47
CA ALA A 228 -12.25 -23.64 2.78
C ALA A 228 -13.17 -22.85 3.71
N ARG A 229 -12.61 -22.17 4.73
CA ARG A 229 -13.39 -21.36 5.67
C ARG A 229 -14.07 -20.21 4.95
N ASP A 230 -13.35 -19.49 4.10
CA ASP A 230 -13.86 -18.30 3.43
C ASP A 230 -14.89 -18.64 2.35
N VAL A 231 -14.70 -19.77 1.66
CA VAL A 231 -15.59 -20.26 0.61
C VAL A 231 -16.89 -20.81 1.18
N PHE A 232 -16.84 -21.55 2.30
CA PHE A 232 -18.02 -22.25 2.86
C PHE A 232 -18.65 -21.59 4.08
N SER A 233 -18.11 -20.48 4.59
CA SER A 233 -18.70 -19.73 5.74
C SER A 233 -20.06 -19.11 5.44
N ARG A 234 -20.47 -19.06 4.18
CA ARG A 234 -21.71 -18.41 3.73
C ARG A 234 -22.99 -19.27 3.79
N GLY A 235 -22.96 -20.47 4.38
CA GLY A 235 -24.22 -21.22 4.58
C GLY A 235 -24.16 -22.74 4.57
N THR A 236 -23.03 -23.36 4.30
CA THR A 236 -22.91 -24.84 4.30
C THR A 236 -22.14 -25.33 5.51
N SER A 237 -22.72 -26.27 6.26
CA SER A 237 -22.03 -26.99 7.33
C SER A 237 -20.95 -27.91 6.72
N PHE A 238 -19.78 -27.38 6.47
CA PHE A 238 -18.62 -28.14 6.03
C PHE A 238 -18.02 -28.87 7.24
N THR A 239 -18.33 -30.14 7.37
CA THR A 239 -17.65 -30.99 8.34
C THR A 239 -16.33 -31.51 7.76
N SER A 240 -15.25 -31.32 8.49
CA SER A 240 -13.83 -31.50 8.13
C SER A 240 -13.38 -32.95 7.83
N SER A 241 -14.23 -33.78 7.26
CA SER A 241 -13.85 -35.14 6.83
C SER A 241 -12.91 -35.18 5.62
N PHE A 242 -12.64 -34.04 5.00
CA PHE A 242 -11.79 -33.92 3.80
C PHE A 242 -10.27 -33.91 4.10
N MET A 243 -9.85 -33.86 5.36
CA MET A 243 -8.42 -33.73 5.73
C MET A 243 -7.70 -35.03 6.09
N LYS A 244 -8.27 -36.20 5.84
CA LYS A 244 -7.51 -37.45 5.94
C LYS A 244 -7.03 -37.91 4.55
N THR A 245 -5.92 -37.35 4.08
CA THR A 245 -5.08 -38.00 3.09
C THR A 245 -4.38 -39.16 3.79
N GLU A 246 -4.77 -40.38 3.50
CA GLU A 246 -3.98 -41.58 3.81
C GLU A 246 -2.63 -41.46 3.10
N HIS A 247 -1.55 -41.36 3.86
CA HIS A 247 -0.22 -41.63 3.35
C HIS A 247 -0.15 -43.11 3.00
N PRO A 248 0.15 -43.49 1.77
CA PRO A 248 0.44 -44.88 1.47
C PRO A 248 1.76 -45.25 2.14
N HIS A 249 1.72 -46.37 2.82
CA HIS A 249 2.78 -47.07 3.52
C HIS A 249 4.18 -46.87 2.94
N ALA A 250 5.10 -46.40 3.77
CA ALA A 250 6.52 -46.69 3.64
C ALA A 250 6.69 -48.21 3.78
N LYS A 251 7.06 -48.88 2.72
CA LYS A 251 7.55 -50.23 2.78
C LYS A 251 8.89 -50.24 3.45
N GLU A 252 9.00 -51.00 4.55
CA GLU A 252 10.23 -51.49 5.13
C GLU A 252 11.12 -52.14 4.07
N ARG A 253 12.36 -51.74 4.01
CA ARG A 253 13.55 -52.63 3.84
C ARG A 253 14.78 -51.87 4.30
#